data_41274c01a6ce45e4a19fc1e9400498b9
#
_entry.id   41274c01a6ce45e4a19fc1e9400498b9
#
_cell.length_a   1.000
_cell.length_b   1.000
_cell.length_c   1.000
_cell.angle_alpha   90.00
_cell.angle_beta   90.00
_cell.angle_gamma   90.00
#
_symmetry.space_group_name_H-M   'P 1'
#
loop_
_entity.id
_entity.type
_entity.pdbx_description
1 polymer ?
#
loop_
_entity_poly.entity_id
_entity_poly.type
_entity_poly.pdbx_seq_one_letter_code
_entity_poly.pdbx_strand_id
1 'polypeptide(L)'
;MPYDDIVESINTWKSKVYPKTTSIFGGEPLLHPRLTDIFGEVKKAWPDTTIRLITNGYLLNKMKMGNFFEHTPFEMQVSVHRLDHEHIINKNIIQFLKHYSDWKIVKVNEAGVGHHVYVWQRPGFKIWKSKFGQFVIPYNTEGNQLVPFKSNPKEAHSICGNPDVPILYKNKLYKCAPIANLLDLPNTKGFKYKPIEAFDNVDAFVKMIGKPESICSMCPESRAHASDHYAKGEVHVKHLD
;
A
#
# COMPACT_ATOMS: atom_id res chain seq x y z
N MET A 1 7.55 10.96 1.31
CA MET A 1 7.16 12.21 2.01
C MET A 1 8.12 12.43 3.16
N PRO A 2 8.54 13.66 3.45
CA PRO A 2 9.26 14.01 4.67
C PRO A 2 8.46 13.67 5.93
N TYR A 3 9.15 13.42 7.04
CA TYR A 3 8.49 13.07 8.29
C TYR A 3 7.51 14.15 8.77
N ASP A 4 7.92 15.42 8.70
CA ASP A 4 7.10 16.53 9.18
C ASP A 4 5.80 16.68 8.39
N ASP A 5 5.82 16.46 7.08
CA ASP A 5 4.62 16.45 6.23
C ASP A 5 3.66 15.30 6.60
N ILE A 6 4.23 14.15 7.00
CA ILE A 6 3.43 13.01 7.46
C ILE A 6 2.75 13.34 8.80
N VAL A 7 3.50 13.92 9.74
CA VAL A 7 2.99 14.30 11.06
C VAL A 7 1.93 15.40 10.92
N GLU A 8 2.15 16.39 10.07
CA GLU A 8 1.15 17.42 9.77
C GLU A 8 -0.13 16.79 9.23
N SER A 9 -0.02 15.88 8.25
CA SER A 9 -1.16 15.17 7.70
C SER A 9 -1.93 14.38 8.77
N ILE A 10 -1.22 13.62 9.63
CA ILE A 10 -1.83 12.88 10.73
C ILE A 10 -2.57 13.84 11.67
N ASN A 11 -1.94 14.94 12.08
CA ASN A 11 -2.53 15.91 13.00
C ASN A 11 -3.76 16.60 12.43
N THR A 12 -3.77 16.89 11.14
CA THR A 12 -4.90 17.49 10.43
C THR A 12 -6.11 16.55 10.40
N TRP A 13 -5.86 15.24 10.26
CA TRP A 13 -6.92 14.26 10.00
C TRP A 13 -7.34 13.44 11.22
N LYS A 14 -6.58 13.45 12.33
CA LYS A 14 -6.82 12.58 13.51
C LYS A 14 -8.21 12.71 14.15
N SER A 15 -8.85 13.87 14.06
CA SER A 15 -10.21 14.09 14.60
C SER A 15 -11.32 13.94 13.56
N LYS A 16 -10.99 13.65 12.32
CA LYS A 16 -11.93 13.63 11.18
C LYS A 16 -12.15 12.23 10.62
N VAL A 17 -11.18 11.34 10.78
CA VAL A 17 -11.25 9.94 10.32
C VAL A 17 -10.75 9.01 11.42
N TYR A 18 -11.34 7.81 11.46
CA TYR A 18 -11.02 6.79 12.48
C TYR A 18 -10.75 5.45 11.79
N PRO A 19 -9.56 5.26 11.20
CA PRO A 19 -9.24 4.06 10.44
C PRO A 19 -9.11 2.84 11.35
N LYS A 20 -9.77 1.73 11.02
CA LYS A 20 -9.55 0.43 11.67
C LYS A 20 -8.16 -0.11 11.37
N THR A 21 -7.64 0.15 10.18
CA THR A 21 -6.28 -0.20 9.76
C THR A 21 -5.66 0.99 9.05
N THR A 22 -4.46 1.37 9.47
CA THR A 22 -3.63 2.38 8.80
C THR A 22 -2.49 1.69 8.09
N SER A 23 -2.56 1.64 6.76
CA SER A 23 -1.51 1.05 5.94
C SER A 23 -0.44 2.07 5.60
N ILE A 24 0.82 1.77 5.91
CA ILE A 24 1.99 2.58 5.56
C ILE A 24 2.68 1.90 4.39
N PHE A 25 2.71 2.59 3.26
CA PHE A 25 3.29 2.12 2.02
C PHE A 25 3.70 3.30 1.12
N GLY A 26 4.26 2.98 -0.05
CA GLY A 26 4.69 3.96 -1.05
C GLY A 26 6.22 4.01 -1.15
N GLY A 27 6.75 3.86 -2.38
CA GLY A 27 8.15 3.51 -2.58
C GLY A 27 8.50 2.24 -1.77
N GLU A 28 9.53 2.31 -0.95
CA GLU A 28 9.84 1.28 0.05
C GLU A 28 9.89 1.93 1.44
N PRO A 29 8.91 1.66 2.31
CA PRO A 29 8.83 2.29 3.64
C PRO A 29 10.04 2.02 4.54
N LEU A 30 10.69 0.85 4.39
CA LEU A 30 11.86 0.49 5.19
C LEU A 30 13.09 1.38 4.91
N LEU A 31 13.06 2.18 3.83
CA LEU A 31 14.08 3.21 3.57
C LEU A 31 13.84 4.50 4.35
N HIS A 32 12.67 4.68 4.95
CA HIS A 32 12.37 5.91 5.67
C HIS A 32 13.09 5.94 7.02
N PRO A 33 13.98 6.92 7.29
CA PRO A 33 14.86 6.92 8.47
C PRO A 33 14.10 7.05 9.79
N ARG A 34 12.87 7.57 9.77
CA ARG A 34 12.01 7.77 10.93
C ARG A 34 10.73 6.93 10.88
N LEU A 35 10.80 5.73 10.30
CA LEU A 35 9.63 4.87 10.11
C LEU A 35 8.93 4.51 11.43
N THR A 36 9.71 4.16 12.45
CA THR A 36 9.17 3.82 13.78
C THR A 36 8.52 5.01 14.49
N ASP A 37 9.07 6.22 14.28
CA ASP A 37 8.45 7.44 14.82
C ASP A 37 7.08 7.68 14.16
N ILE A 38 6.97 7.42 12.84
CA ILE A 38 5.69 7.49 12.12
C ILE A 38 4.67 6.53 12.74
N PHE A 39 5.06 5.30 13.09
CA PHE A 39 4.17 4.37 13.80
C PHE A 39 3.69 4.96 15.13
N GLY A 40 4.58 5.59 15.88
CA GLY A 40 4.25 6.28 17.14
C GLY A 40 3.22 7.38 16.92
N GLU A 41 3.40 8.23 15.91
CA GLU A 41 2.46 9.30 15.59
C GLU A 41 1.08 8.76 15.14
N VAL A 42 1.07 7.70 14.34
CA VAL A 42 -0.18 7.00 13.96
C VAL A 42 -0.90 6.47 15.19
N LYS A 43 -0.20 5.83 16.14
CA LYS A 43 -0.79 5.29 17.37
C LYS A 43 -1.27 6.38 18.33
N LYS A 44 -0.58 7.51 18.41
CA LYS A 44 -1.05 8.67 19.18
C LYS A 44 -2.34 9.24 18.61
N ALA A 45 -2.45 9.30 17.28
CA ALA A 45 -3.62 9.84 16.60
C ALA A 45 -4.82 8.88 16.65
N TRP A 46 -4.57 7.59 16.43
CA TRP A 46 -5.58 6.52 16.35
C TRP A 46 -5.12 5.31 17.17
N PRO A 47 -5.31 5.31 18.50
CA PRO A 47 -4.79 4.26 19.39
C PRO A 47 -5.24 2.84 19.04
N ASP A 48 -6.48 2.71 18.58
CA ASP A 48 -7.10 1.41 18.26
C ASP A 48 -6.82 0.91 16.85
N THR A 49 -6.16 1.73 16.01
CA THR A 49 -5.85 1.33 14.63
C THR A 49 -4.84 0.19 14.60
N THR A 50 -5.05 -0.78 13.72
CA THR A 50 -3.99 -1.73 13.35
C THR A 50 -3.04 -1.05 12.37
N ILE A 51 -1.76 -0.95 12.72
CA ILE A 51 -0.75 -0.50 11.76
C ILE A 51 -0.43 -1.64 10.83
N ARG A 52 -0.50 -1.39 9.52
CA ARG A 52 -0.06 -2.33 8.47
C ARG A 52 1.09 -1.73 7.69
N LEU A 53 2.25 -2.35 7.77
CA LEU A 53 3.40 -2.02 6.93
C LEU A 53 3.37 -2.86 5.66
N ILE A 54 3.46 -2.22 4.49
CA ILE A 54 3.57 -2.91 3.19
C ILE A 54 4.97 -2.67 2.64
N THR A 55 5.76 -3.73 2.51
CA THR A 55 7.17 -3.68 2.10
C THR A 55 7.47 -4.71 1.01
N ASN A 56 8.48 -4.44 0.19
CA ASN A 56 8.99 -5.42 -0.76
C ASN A 56 9.87 -6.53 -0.10
N GLY A 57 10.24 -6.37 1.16
CA GLY A 57 10.96 -7.37 1.96
C GLY A 57 12.47 -7.43 1.78
N TYR A 58 13.07 -6.66 0.86
CA TYR A 58 14.52 -6.72 0.64
C TYR A 58 15.35 -6.24 1.84
N LEU A 59 14.82 -5.31 2.63
CA LEU A 59 15.53 -4.71 3.77
C LEU A 59 15.17 -5.33 5.12
N LEU A 60 14.32 -6.36 5.16
CA LEU A 60 13.86 -6.94 6.43
C LEU A 60 15.00 -7.49 7.30
N ASN A 61 16.04 -8.03 6.70
CA ASN A 61 17.21 -8.53 7.41
C ASN A 61 18.03 -7.44 8.12
N LYS A 62 17.85 -6.17 7.73
CA LYS A 62 18.51 -5.01 8.36
C LYS A 62 17.65 -4.39 9.48
N MET A 63 16.40 -4.84 9.64
CA MET A 63 15.46 -4.28 10.61
C MET A 63 15.53 -5.00 11.96
N LYS A 64 15.38 -4.22 13.04
CA LYS A 64 15.23 -4.76 14.41
C LYS A 64 13.75 -4.90 14.71
N MET A 65 13.30 -6.14 14.93
CA MET A 65 11.88 -6.43 15.18
C MET A 65 11.34 -5.75 16.45
N GLY A 66 12.16 -5.55 17.48
CA GLY A 66 11.76 -4.91 18.73
C GLY A 66 11.06 -3.57 18.55
N ASN A 67 11.51 -2.78 17.58
CA ASN A 67 10.94 -1.47 17.29
C ASN A 67 9.50 -1.52 16.73
N PHE A 68 8.99 -2.70 16.37
CA PHE A 68 7.63 -2.86 15.83
C PHE A 68 6.63 -3.30 16.90
N PHE A 69 7.06 -3.95 17.96
CA PHE A 69 6.17 -4.51 18.99
C PHE A 69 5.50 -3.48 19.87
N GLU A 70 6.11 -2.33 20.05
CA GLU A 70 5.55 -1.22 20.81
C GLU A 70 4.29 -0.63 20.15
N HIS A 71 4.04 -0.98 18.88
CA HIS A 71 2.95 -0.44 18.05
C HIS A 71 1.86 -1.47 17.75
N THR A 72 1.68 -2.48 18.61
CA THR A 72 0.63 -3.49 18.44
C THR A 72 -0.78 -2.92 18.62
N PRO A 73 -1.83 -3.43 17.92
CA PRO A 73 -1.75 -4.49 16.92
C PRO A 73 -1.03 -4.02 15.64
N PHE A 74 -0.16 -4.88 15.12
CA PHE A 74 0.69 -4.59 13.98
C PHE A 74 0.64 -5.71 12.94
N GLU A 75 0.56 -5.35 11.69
CA GLU A 75 0.59 -6.27 10.55
C GLU A 75 1.72 -5.88 9.59
N MET A 76 2.33 -6.88 8.98
CA MET A 76 3.31 -6.66 7.92
C MET A 76 2.95 -7.50 6.69
N GLN A 77 2.73 -6.82 5.58
CA GLN A 77 2.56 -7.44 4.27
C GLN A 77 3.88 -7.36 3.51
N VAL A 78 4.45 -8.52 3.19
CA VAL A 78 5.63 -8.60 2.34
C VAL A 78 5.19 -8.90 0.92
N SER A 79 5.38 -7.93 0.01
CA SER A 79 4.95 -8.01 -1.38
C SER A 79 6.07 -8.56 -2.25
N VAL A 80 5.91 -9.78 -2.77
CA VAL A 80 6.85 -10.38 -3.71
C VAL A 80 6.47 -9.95 -5.13
N HIS A 81 7.23 -9.02 -5.68
CA HIS A 81 7.03 -8.51 -7.04
C HIS A 81 7.82 -9.30 -8.09
N ARG A 82 8.91 -9.96 -7.69
CA ARG A 82 9.77 -10.79 -8.53
C ARG A 82 9.83 -12.21 -7.96
N LEU A 83 9.30 -13.17 -8.69
CA LEU A 83 9.30 -14.59 -8.24
C LEU A 83 10.71 -15.19 -8.19
N ASP A 84 11.59 -14.79 -9.09
CA ASP A 84 13.00 -15.19 -9.09
C ASP A 84 13.77 -14.70 -7.85
N HIS A 85 13.30 -13.61 -7.21
CA HIS A 85 13.85 -13.10 -5.95
C HIS A 85 13.13 -13.62 -4.68
N GLU A 86 12.12 -14.47 -4.83
CA GLU A 86 11.37 -14.98 -3.69
C GLU A 86 12.26 -15.66 -2.63
N HIS A 87 13.32 -16.33 -3.07
CA HIS A 87 14.27 -17.00 -2.17
C HIS A 87 15.04 -16.00 -1.30
N ILE A 88 15.41 -14.82 -1.83
CA ILE A 88 16.05 -13.73 -1.07
C ILE A 88 15.08 -13.19 -0.02
N ILE A 89 13.85 -12.92 -0.42
CA ILE A 89 12.82 -12.40 0.48
C ILE A 89 12.51 -13.40 1.59
N ASN A 90 12.39 -14.69 1.28
CA ASN A 90 12.21 -15.76 2.28
C ASN A 90 13.35 -15.78 3.30
N LYS A 91 14.60 -15.68 2.84
CA LYS A 91 15.77 -15.59 3.72
C LYS A 91 15.69 -14.39 4.65
N ASN A 92 15.31 -13.22 4.12
CA ASN A 92 15.18 -11.99 4.90
C ASN A 92 14.05 -12.08 5.94
N ILE A 93 12.92 -12.67 5.59
CA ILE A 93 11.81 -12.93 6.54
C ILE A 93 12.31 -13.86 7.66
N ILE A 94 12.95 -14.98 7.32
CA ILE A 94 13.47 -15.92 8.32
C ILE A 94 14.49 -15.24 9.23
N GLN A 95 15.39 -14.42 8.71
CA GLN A 95 16.33 -13.67 9.51
C GLN A 95 15.64 -12.67 10.44
N PHE A 96 14.63 -11.97 9.96
CA PHE A 96 13.83 -11.06 10.75
C PHE A 96 13.08 -11.78 11.89
N LEU A 97 12.56 -12.98 11.63
CA LEU A 97 11.83 -13.80 12.62
C LEU A 97 12.74 -14.46 13.67
N LYS A 98 14.03 -14.66 13.41
CA LYS A 98 14.95 -15.40 14.30
C LYS A 98 15.09 -14.83 15.70
N HIS A 99 14.80 -13.55 15.90
CA HIS A 99 14.90 -12.90 17.20
C HIS A 99 13.85 -13.36 18.21
N TYR A 100 12.82 -14.12 17.77
CA TYR A 100 11.73 -14.60 18.61
C TYR A 100 11.31 -16.00 18.18
N SER A 101 11.12 -16.90 19.15
CA SER A 101 10.83 -18.32 18.91
C SER A 101 9.35 -18.68 18.94
N ASP A 102 8.47 -17.75 19.31
CA ASP A 102 7.04 -17.99 19.56
C ASP A 102 6.14 -17.79 18.33
N TRP A 103 6.73 -17.73 17.13
CA TRP A 103 5.98 -17.63 15.90
C TRP A 103 5.24 -18.91 15.56
N LYS A 104 3.95 -18.79 15.24
CA LYS A 104 3.15 -19.85 14.64
C LYS A 104 3.06 -19.63 13.14
N ILE A 105 3.30 -20.68 12.38
CA ILE A 105 3.14 -20.68 10.93
C ILE A 105 1.76 -21.23 10.62
N VAL A 106 0.94 -20.45 9.93
CA VAL A 106 -0.36 -20.84 9.42
C VAL A 106 -0.30 -20.85 7.90
N LYS A 107 -0.54 -22.02 7.29
CA LYS A 107 -0.66 -22.12 5.84
C LYS A 107 -2.04 -21.61 5.44
N VAL A 108 -2.08 -20.64 4.53
CA VAL A 108 -3.32 -20.10 3.97
C VAL A 108 -3.47 -20.58 2.53
N ASN A 109 -4.69 -21.00 2.17
CA ASN A 109 -5.01 -21.62 0.88
C ASN A 109 -4.52 -20.82 -0.33
N GLU A 110 -4.01 -21.54 -1.32
CA GLU A 110 -3.42 -21.03 -2.56
C GLU A 110 -4.46 -20.85 -3.66
N ALA A 111 -5.41 -19.96 -3.57
CA ALA A 111 -6.32 -19.74 -4.69
C ALA A 111 -6.36 -18.26 -5.11
N GLY A 112 -5.81 -17.89 -6.32
CA GLY A 112 -5.92 -16.60 -7.04
C GLY A 112 -4.75 -15.60 -6.88
N VAL A 113 -4.80 -14.47 -7.59
CA VAL A 113 -3.80 -13.38 -7.54
C VAL A 113 -3.88 -12.65 -6.18
N GLY A 114 -2.76 -12.41 -5.54
CA GLY A 114 -2.69 -11.72 -4.23
C GLY A 114 -2.74 -12.65 -3.01
N HIS A 115 -2.51 -13.97 -3.20
CA HIS A 115 -2.68 -14.94 -2.13
C HIS A 115 -1.56 -14.95 -1.10
N HIS A 116 -2.02 -15.08 0.16
CA HIS A 116 -1.16 -15.33 1.30
C HIS A 116 -0.64 -16.76 1.24
N VAL A 117 0.62 -16.93 0.91
CA VAL A 117 1.22 -18.28 0.84
C VAL A 117 1.65 -18.77 2.22
N TYR A 118 2.13 -17.85 3.05
CA TYR A 118 2.50 -18.12 4.43
C TYR A 118 2.13 -16.95 5.32
N VAL A 119 1.62 -17.27 6.51
CA VAL A 119 1.34 -16.32 7.58
C VAL A 119 2.12 -16.73 8.82
N TRP A 120 2.94 -15.84 9.34
CA TRP A 120 3.59 -15.95 10.63
C TRP A 120 2.87 -15.03 11.61
N GLN A 121 2.46 -15.57 12.74
CA GLN A 121 1.73 -14.79 13.73
C GLN A 121 2.18 -15.08 15.15
N ARG A 122 2.08 -14.07 16.00
CA ARG A 122 2.20 -14.10 17.46
C ARG A 122 1.20 -13.09 18.05
N PRO A 123 0.95 -13.08 19.35
CA PRO A 123 0.03 -12.11 19.95
C PRO A 123 0.33 -10.66 19.53
N GLY A 124 -0.67 -10.00 18.97
CA GLY A 124 -0.56 -8.60 18.52
C GLY A 124 0.24 -8.35 17.23
N PHE A 125 0.87 -9.39 16.65
CA PHE A 125 1.71 -9.22 15.46
C PHE A 125 1.46 -10.32 14.41
N LYS A 126 1.34 -9.92 13.14
CA LYS A 126 1.12 -10.83 12.02
C LYS A 126 1.95 -10.40 10.81
N ILE A 127 2.61 -11.35 10.19
CA ILE A 127 3.33 -11.14 8.92
C ILE A 127 2.76 -12.08 7.89
N TRP A 128 2.54 -11.60 6.67
CA TRP A 128 2.22 -12.49 5.56
C TRP A 128 2.95 -12.07 4.30
N LYS A 129 3.20 -13.04 3.44
CA LYS A 129 3.80 -12.88 2.15
C LYS A 129 2.73 -12.98 1.06
N SER A 130 2.64 -11.97 0.21
CA SER A 130 1.75 -11.94 -0.95
C SER A 130 2.56 -11.92 -2.24
N LYS A 131 2.13 -12.70 -3.23
CA LYS A 131 2.72 -12.68 -4.57
C LYS A 131 1.90 -11.78 -5.46
N PHE A 132 2.53 -10.75 -6.01
CA PHE A 132 1.92 -9.81 -6.95
C PHE A 132 2.62 -9.96 -8.31
N GLY A 133 2.13 -10.89 -9.12
CA GLY A 133 2.67 -11.11 -10.47
C GLY A 133 2.21 -10.09 -11.49
N GLN A 134 1.02 -9.51 -11.30
CA GLN A 134 0.41 -8.59 -12.25
C GLN A 134 -0.24 -7.40 -11.55
N PHE A 135 -0.15 -6.24 -12.17
CA PHE A 135 -0.88 -5.03 -11.79
C PHE A 135 -1.80 -4.60 -12.92
N VAL A 136 -3.00 -4.21 -12.56
CA VAL A 136 -3.87 -3.47 -13.47
C VAL A 136 -3.29 -2.07 -13.62
N ILE A 137 -2.83 -1.73 -14.84
CA ILE A 137 -2.27 -0.40 -15.11
C ILE A 137 -3.43 0.61 -15.14
N PRO A 138 -3.42 1.65 -14.28
CA PRO A 138 -4.53 2.60 -14.16
C PRO A 138 -4.45 3.75 -15.17
N TYR A 139 -3.83 3.54 -16.31
CA TYR A 139 -3.69 4.52 -17.40
C TYR A 139 -3.46 3.84 -18.73
N ASN A 140 -3.78 4.54 -19.80
CA ASN A 140 -3.35 4.23 -21.14
C ASN A 140 -2.22 5.18 -21.57
N THR A 141 -1.60 4.95 -22.73
CA THR A 141 -0.52 5.79 -23.25
C THR A 141 -0.90 6.38 -24.62
N GLU A 142 -0.69 7.68 -24.78
CA GLU A 142 -0.75 8.39 -26.06
C GLU A 142 0.62 9.07 -26.29
N GLY A 143 1.46 8.46 -27.13
CA GLY A 143 2.87 8.86 -27.24
C GLY A 143 3.57 8.74 -25.89
N ASN A 144 4.16 9.85 -25.40
CA ASN A 144 4.83 9.91 -24.09
C ASN A 144 3.90 10.34 -22.94
N GLN A 145 2.60 10.48 -23.18
CA GLN A 145 1.63 10.92 -22.17
C GLN A 145 0.87 9.74 -21.59
N LEU A 146 0.64 9.79 -20.29
CA LEU A 146 -0.27 8.90 -19.58
C LEU A 146 -1.67 9.51 -19.61
N VAL A 147 -2.64 8.77 -20.13
CA VAL A 147 -4.02 9.23 -20.27
C VAL A 147 -4.98 8.26 -19.60
N PRO A 148 -6.14 8.73 -19.08
CA PRO A 148 -7.13 7.83 -18.50
C PRO A 148 -7.76 6.94 -19.58
N PHE A 149 -8.13 5.72 -19.18
CA PHE A 149 -9.13 4.97 -19.93
C PHE A 149 -10.48 5.73 -19.93
N LYS A 150 -11.37 5.36 -20.82
CA LYS A 150 -12.75 5.88 -20.85
C LYS A 150 -13.73 4.75 -20.58
N SER A 151 -13.43 3.96 -19.56
CA SER A 151 -14.17 2.76 -19.18
C SER A 151 -15.50 3.07 -18.50
N ASN A 152 -16.38 2.07 -18.42
CA ASN A 152 -17.52 2.13 -17.54
C ASN A 152 -17.05 2.14 -16.06
N PRO A 153 -17.39 3.15 -15.26
CA PRO A 153 -16.91 3.25 -13.89
C PRO A 153 -17.28 2.06 -13.00
N LYS A 154 -18.46 1.46 -13.20
CA LYS A 154 -18.93 0.31 -12.41
C LYS A 154 -18.14 -0.94 -12.76
N GLU A 155 -17.87 -1.17 -14.04
CA GLU A 155 -17.11 -2.32 -14.51
C GLU A 155 -15.65 -2.23 -14.09
N ALA A 156 -15.01 -1.08 -14.30
CA ALA A 156 -13.65 -0.83 -13.83
C ALA A 156 -13.52 -1.00 -12.31
N HIS A 157 -14.52 -0.53 -11.56
CA HIS A 157 -14.53 -0.69 -10.10
C HIS A 157 -14.72 -2.16 -9.68
N SER A 158 -15.49 -2.95 -10.40
CA SER A 158 -15.78 -4.35 -10.06
C SER A 158 -14.52 -5.25 -10.10
N ILE A 159 -13.53 -4.88 -10.92
CA ILE A 159 -12.24 -5.61 -11.01
C ILE A 159 -11.13 -4.96 -10.17
N CYS A 160 -11.44 -3.87 -9.46
CA CYS A 160 -10.45 -3.14 -8.65
C CYS A 160 -9.94 -4.00 -7.51
N GLY A 161 -8.61 -4.09 -7.36
CA GLY A 161 -7.97 -4.84 -6.28
C GLY A 161 -8.05 -4.15 -4.90
N ASN A 162 -8.35 -2.83 -4.87
CA ASN A 162 -8.39 -2.03 -3.64
C ASN A 162 -9.55 -1.01 -3.70
N PRO A 163 -10.81 -1.47 -3.80
CA PRO A 163 -11.95 -0.59 -4.02
C PRO A 163 -12.28 0.30 -2.82
N ASP A 164 -11.87 -0.11 -1.62
CA ASP A 164 -12.19 0.47 -0.31
C ASP A 164 -10.96 1.02 0.44
N VAL A 165 -9.88 1.30 -0.29
CA VAL A 165 -8.62 1.80 0.31
C VAL A 165 -8.36 3.25 -0.10
N PRO A 166 -8.91 4.24 0.63
CA PRO A 166 -8.57 5.64 0.43
C PRO A 166 -7.14 5.93 0.87
N ILE A 167 -6.55 6.96 0.31
CA ILE A 167 -5.15 7.34 0.55
C ILE A 167 -5.07 8.74 1.13
N LEU A 168 -4.40 8.87 2.26
CA LEU A 168 -3.95 10.14 2.79
C LEU A 168 -2.57 10.46 2.22
N TYR A 169 -2.50 11.49 1.39
CA TYR A 169 -1.27 11.89 0.72
C TYR A 169 -1.19 13.41 0.58
N LYS A 170 -0.06 14.02 0.95
CA LYS A 170 0.14 15.48 0.95
C LYS A 170 -1.04 16.22 1.58
N ASN A 171 -1.41 15.79 2.78
CA ASN A 171 -2.49 16.37 3.59
C ASN A 171 -3.90 16.35 2.94
N LYS A 172 -4.14 15.47 1.96
CA LYS A 172 -5.42 15.33 1.26
C LYS A 172 -5.83 13.86 1.19
N LEU A 173 -7.15 13.58 1.23
CA LEU A 173 -7.69 12.25 1.01
C LEU A 173 -8.05 12.04 -0.46
N TYR A 174 -7.59 10.93 -0.98
CA TYR A 174 -7.87 10.46 -2.33
C TYR A 174 -8.64 9.16 -2.28
N LYS A 175 -9.48 8.93 -3.28
CA LYS A 175 -10.22 7.67 -3.41
C LYS A 175 -9.34 6.44 -3.45
N CYS A 176 -8.19 6.50 -4.11
CA CYS A 176 -7.28 5.37 -4.27
C CYS A 176 -5.84 5.82 -4.56
N ALA A 177 -4.87 4.90 -4.38
CA ALA A 177 -3.46 5.18 -4.61
C ALA A 177 -3.13 5.57 -6.06
N PRO A 178 -3.68 4.92 -7.11
CA PRO A 178 -3.38 5.33 -8.47
C PRO A 178 -3.67 6.80 -8.74
N ILE A 179 -4.82 7.34 -8.32
CA ILE A 179 -5.15 8.74 -8.59
C ILE A 179 -4.26 9.69 -7.79
N ALA A 180 -3.92 9.36 -6.55
CA ALA A 180 -3.01 10.18 -5.74
C ALA A 180 -1.63 10.30 -6.39
N ASN A 181 -1.13 9.21 -6.99
CA ASN A 181 0.19 9.19 -7.63
C ASN A 181 0.17 9.81 -9.04
N LEU A 182 -0.85 9.54 -9.84
CA LEU A 182 -0.93 10.01 -11.22
C LEU A 182 -1.04 11.54 -11.31
N LEU A 183 -1.73 12.18 -10.36
CA LEU A 183 -1.86 13.64 -10.36
C LEU A 183 -0.53 14.38 -10.15
N ASP A 184 0.48 13.71 -9.60
CA ASP A 184 1.81 14.26 -9.37
C ASP A 184 2.80 14.01 -10.53
N LEU A 185 2.44 13.17 -11.50
CA LEU A 185 3.34 12.85 -12.61
C LEU A 185 3.26 13.94 -13.70
N PRO A 186 4.41 14.42 -14.22
CA PRO A 186 4.44 15.52 -15.16
C PRO A 186 3.90 15.20 -16.55
N ASN A 187 3.85 13.92 -16.92
CA ASN A 187 3.41 13.45 -18.23
C ASN A 187 1.97 12.92 -18.26
N THR A 188 1.16 13.25 -17.25
CA THR A 188 -0.26 12.89 -17.21
C THR A 188 -1.12 13.93 -17.89
N LYS A 189 -2.14 13.45 -18.66
CA LYS A 189 -3.10 14.30 -19.35
C LYS A 189 -4.50 13.76 -19.20
N GLY A 190 -5.44 14.65 -18.90
CA GLY A 190 -6.87 14.29 -18.86
C GLY A 190 -7.37 13.67 -17.55
N PHE A 191 -6.49 13.41 -16.58
CA PHE A 191 -6.91 13.00 -15.24
C PHE A 191 -7.47 14.21 -14.49
N LYS A 192 -8.73 14.07 -14.02
CA LYS A 192 -9.40 15.12 -13.24
C LYS A 192 -9.96 14.49 -11.97
N TYR A 193 -9.43 14.91 -10.84
CA TYR A 193 -9.92 14.52 -9.53
C TYR A 193 -9.69 15.65 -8.54
N LYS A 194 -10.71 15.94 -7.75
CA LYS A 194 -10.59 16.86 -6.62
C LYS A 194 -10.41 16.02 -5.34
N PRO A 195 -9.25 15.99 -4.73
CA PRO A 195 -9.06 15.31 -3.44
C PRO A 195 -9.87 16.02 -2.36
N ILE A 196 -10.17 15.30 -1.29
CA ILE A 196 -10.88 15.83 -0.12
C ILE A 196 -9.88 16.54 0.78
N GLU A 197 -10.19 17.77 1.13
CA GLU A 197 -9.46 18.56 2.10
C GLU A 197 -10.12 18.50 3.49
N ALA A 198 -9.39 18.84 4.54
CA ALA A 198 -9.84 18.64 5.91
C ALA A 198 -11.08 19.48 6.31
N PHE A 199 -11.39 20.51 5.54
CA PHE A 199 -12.59 21.34 5.72
C PHE A 199 -13.76 20.94 4.81
N ASP A 200 -13.56 19.95 3.91
CA ASP A 200 -14.63 19.40 3.07
C ASP A 200 -15.57 18.48 3.89
N ASN A 201 -16.63 18.03 3.25
CA ASN A 201 -17.56 17.07 3.86
C ASN A 201 -16.95 15.65 3.86
N VAL A 202 -16.16 15.35 4.91
CA VAL A 202 -15.46 14.07 5.09
C VAL A 202 -16.45 12.91 5.23
N ASP A 203 -17.60 13.12 5.88
CA ASP A 203 -18.62 12.07 6.04
C ASP A 203 -19.21 11.61 4.70
N ALA A 204 -19.41 12.55 3.78
CA ALA A 204 -19.87 12.21 2.43
C ALA A 204 -18.82 11.35 1.71
N PHE A 205 -17.54 11.68 1.83
CA PHE A 205 -16.45 10.89 1.26
C PHE A 205 -16.39 9.49 1.88
N VAL A 206 -16.47 9.36 3.20
CA VAL A 206 -16.44 8.07 3.91
C VAL A 206 -17.59 7.17 3.46
N LYS A 207 -18.80 7.71 3.23
CA LYS A 207 -19.95 6.96 2.71
C LYS A 207 -19.75 6.45 1.27
N MET A 208 -18.82 7.02 0.53
CA MET A 208 -18.48 6.63 -0.85
C MET A 208 -17.33 5.63 -0.94
N ILE A 209 -16.63 5.36 0.18
CA ILE A 209 -15.57 4.33 0.21
C ILE A 209 -16.18 2.98 -0.21
N GLY A 210 -15.48 2.25 -1.07
CA GLY A 210 -15.94 0.97 -1.61
C GLY A 210 -17.00 1.06 -2.72
N LYS A 211 -17.44 2.26 -3.10
CA LYS A 211 -18.44 2.43 -4.18
C LYS A 211 -17.80 2.93 -5.47
N PRO A 212 -18.36 2.59 -6.64
CA PRO A 212 -17.92 3.16 -7.89
C PRO A 212 -18.18 4.67 -7.95
N GLU A 213 -17.22 5.41 -8.45
CA GLU A 213 -17.30 6.85 -8.73
C GLU A 213 -16.89 7.12 -10.17
N SER A 214 -17.21 8.29 -10.72
CA SER A 214 -16.86 8.66 -12.08
C SER A 214 -15.37 8.51 -12.38
N ILE A 215 -14.50 8.78 -11.39
CA ILE A 215 -13.05 8.63 -11.53
C ILE A 215 -12.61 7.19 -11.80
N CYS A 216 -13.39 6.18 -11.42
CA CYS A 216 -13.06 4.78 -11.70
C CYS A 216 -12.97 4.49 -13.22
N SER A 217 -13.58 5.33 -14.06
CA SER A 217 -13.45 5.24 -15.51
C SER A 217 -12.02 5.43 -16.04
N MET A 218 -11.12 5.96 -15.22
CA MET A 218 -9.71 6.10 -15.58
C MET A 218 -8.98 4.76 -15.70
N CYS A 219 -9.44 3.72 -14.98
CA CYS A 219 -8.89 2.38 -14.99
C CYS A 219 -9.53 1.52 -16.09
N PRO A 220 -8.87 0.45 -16.57
CA PRO A 220 -9.46 -0.47 -17.51
C PRO A 220 -10.61 -1.26 -16.87
N GLU A 221 -11.55 -1.72 -17.67
CA GLU A 221 -12.66 -2.60 -17.25
C GLU A 221 -12.36 -4.08 -17.43
N SER A 222 -11.14 -4.41 -17.87
CA SER A 222 -10.68 -5.77 -18.10
C SER A 222 -9.26 -5.96 -17.58
N ARG A 223 -8.98 -7.14 -17.01
CA ARG A 223 -7.63 -7.55 -16.62
C ARG A 223 -6.71 -7.86 -17.79
N ALA A 224 -7.21 -7.85 -19.03
CA ALA A 224 -6.37 -7.93 -20.23
C ALA A 224 -5.32 -6.82 -20.31
N HIS A 225 -5.54 -5.71 -19.63
CA HIS A 225 -4.58 -4.60 -19.49
C HIS A 225 -3.66 -4.73 -18.24
N ALA A 226 -3.64 -5.88 -17.58
CA ALA A 226 -2.66 -6.14 -16.54
C ALA A 226 -1.26 -6.29 -17.16
N SER A 227 -0.26 -5.62 -16.59
CA SER A 227 1.12 -5.84 -16.99
C SER A 227 1.82 -6.78 -16.00
N ASP A 228 2.65 -7.67 -16.54
CA ASP A 228 3.56 -8.44 -15.72
C ASP A 228 4.61 -7.52 -15.12
N HIS A 229 4.73 -7.52 -13.82
CA HIS A 229 5.80 -6.80 -13.11
C HIS A 229 7.20 -7.28 -13.52
N TYR A 230 7.27 -8.50 -14.06
CA TYR A 230 8.52 -9.18 -14.41
C TYR A 230 9.04 -8.83 -15.81
N ALA A 231 8.19 -8.25 -16.67
CA ALA A 231 8.54 -8.07 -18.08
C ALA A 231 9.34 -6.80 -18.38
N LYS A 232 9.36 -5.81 -17.46
CA LYS A 232 9.99 -4.51 -17.73
C LYS A 232 10.60 -3.94 -16.45
N GLY A 233 11.83 -4.25 -16.17
CA GLY A 233 12.56 -3.46 -15.21
C GLY A 233 13.61 -4.26 -14.46
N GLU A 234 14.84 -4.02 -14.79
CA GLU A 234 15.92 -4.19 -13.84
C GLU A 234 15.56 -3.37 -12.60
N VAL A 235 15.18 -4.05 -11.53
CA VAL A 235 15.20 -3.42 -10.20
C VAL A 235 16.67 -3.11 -9.98
N HIS A 236 17.04 -1.85 -10.09
CA HIS A 236 18.38 -1.41 -9.74
C HIS A 236 18.59 -1.66 -8.24
N VAL A 237 19.16 -2.80 -7.93
CA VAL A 237 19.53 -3.23 -6.56
C VAL A 237 20.75 -2.44 -6.04
N LYS A 238 21.21 -1.43 -6.77
CA LYS A 238 22.41 -0.62 -6.45
C LYS A 238 22.39 0.10 -5.10
N HIS A 239 21.30 0.03 -4.37
CA HIS A 239 21.17 0.64 -3.03
C HIS A 239 21.10 -0.38 -1.88
N LEU A 240 21.41 -1.65 -2.14
CA LEU A 240 21.29 -2.72 -1.14
C LEU A 240 22.64 -3.24 -0.61
N ASP A 241 23.75 -2.63 -1.04
CA ASP A 241 25.10 -2.93 -0.54
C ASP A 241 25.43 -2.11 0.71
#